data_224c88863db54d8a3d3926b83c29792d
#
_entry.id   224c88863db54d8a3d3926b83c29792d
#
_cell.length_a   1.000
_cell.length_b   1.000
_cell.length_c   1.000
_cell.angle_alpha   90.00
_cell.angle_beta   90.00
_cell.angle_gamma   90.00
#
_symmetry.space_group_name_H-M   'P 1'
#
loop_
_entity.id
_entity.type
_entity.pdbx_description
1 polymer ?
#
loop_
_entity_poly.entity_id
_entity_poly.type
_entity_poly.pdbx_seq_one_letter_code
_entity_poly.pdbx_strand_id
1 'polypeptide(L)'
;MRITNRSSTHLLRVVMRGRTTDLPQTAAATPAASFVLVEGTVAVGSPTMHAEHQVLQVTVAPGEPDPRPGPLPATEETSTVGPWEIDTETRYFAVALALCQDRLENPAASGRVPTAKETTLAVLRLTHCHHHLGRIRAGDAATLGRLTKRVEDHLKYLRKLLRDKGQLPRGVEHLSKQSLAHYLVDLEILRPEHLELRTDPRWLAVQEQLWWDE
;
A
#
# COMPACT_ATOMS: atom_id res chain seq x y z
N MET A 1 -14.47 -12.13 9.90
CA MET A 1 -13.75 -13.41 9.74
C MET A 1 -12.47 -13.18 8.95
N ARG A 2 -11.37 -13.94 9.22
CA ARG A 2 -10.10 -13.80 8.47
C ARG A 2 -9.77 -15.14 7.79
N ILE A 3 -9.52 -15.09 6.49
CA ILE A 3 -9.04 -16.21 5.67
C ILE A 3 -7.56 -16.01 5.45
N THR A 4 -6.71 -16.97 5.84
CA THR A 4 -5.24 -16.85 5.77
C THR A 4 -4.68 -18.01 4.98
N ASN A 5 -3.84 -17.72 3.98
CA ASN A 5 -3.10 -18.77 3.29
C ASN A 5 -1.86 -19.15 4.09
N ARG A 6 -1.83 -20.37 4.63
CA ARG A 6 -0.67 -20.95 5.33
C ARG A 6 0.08 -21.99 4.50
N SER A 7 -0.33 -22.18 3.25
CA SER A 7 0.33 -23.12 2.36
C SER A 7 1.69 -22.57 1.90
N SER A 8 2.73 -23.37 2.03
CA SER A 8 4.06 -23.06 1.47
C SER A 8 4.18 -23.41 -0.02
N THR A 9 3.20 -24.11 -0.58
CA THR A 9 3.28 -24.67 -1.94
C THR A 9 2.16 -24.19 -2.87
N HIS A 10 1.03 -23.72 -2.33
CA HIS A 10 -0.13 -23.39 -3.12
C HIS A 10 -0.60 -21.94 -2.89
N LEU A 11 -0.95 -21.29 -3.99
CA LEU A 11 -1.66 -20.03 -3.98
C LEU A 11 -3.14 -20.29 -3.62
N LEU A 12 -3.70 -19.44 -2.76
CA LEU A 12 -5.12 -19.48 -2.41
C LEU A 12 -5.84 -18.32 -3.10
N ARG A 13 -6.87 -18.64 -3.84
CA ARG A 13 -7.73 -17.65 -4.53
C ARG A 13 -9.02 -17.44 -3.76
N VAL A 14 -9.36 -16.18 -3.54
CA VAL A 14 -10.63 -15.76 -2.92
C VAL A 14 -11.42 -14.95 -3.95
N VAL A 15 -12.65 -15.36 -4.22
CA VAL A 15 -13.55 -14.66 -5.15
C VAL A 15 -14.77 -14.17 -4.40
N MET A 16 -15.00 -12.84 -4.42
CA MET A 16 -16.15 -12.19 -3.80
C MET A 16 -16.79 -11.22 -4.78
N ARG A 17 -18.09 -11.38 -5.04
CA ARG A 17 -18.86 -10.49 -5.95
C ARG A 17 -18.16 -10.24 -7.30
N GLY A 18 -17.56 -11.28 -7.89
CA GLY A 18 -16.83 -11.21 -9.15
C GLY A 18 -15.42 -10.63 -9.07
N ARG A 19 -14.97 -10.18 -7.91
CA ARG A 19 -13.58 -9.75 -7.68
C ARG A 19 -12.75 -10.93 -7.19
N THR A 20 -11.56 -11.07 -7.77
CA THR A 20 -10.60 -12.12 -7.43
C THR A 20 -9.45 -11.52 -6.64
N THR A 21 -9.10 -12.15 -5.51
CA THR A 21 -7.93 -11.82 -4.71
C THR A 21 -7.09 -13.09 -4.54
N ASP A 22 -5.85 -13.04 -4.99
CA ASP A 22 -4.92 -14.16 -4.86
C ASP A 22 -4.04 -13.95 -3.61
N LEU A 23 -4.11 -14.89 -2.67
CA LEU A 23 -3.28 -14.94 -1.48
C LEU A 23 -2.06 -15.82 -1.79
N PRO A 24 -0.84 -15.23 -1.90
CA PRO A 24 0.36 -15.98 -2.28
C PRO A 24 0.72 -17.04 -1.24
N GLN A 25 1.61 -17.94 -1.64
CA GLN A 25 2.23 -18.95 -0.78
C GLN A 25 2.94 -18.27 0.39
N THR A 26 2.90 -18.92 1.56
CA THR A 26 3.66 -18.47 2.73
C THR A 26 5.08 -18.97 2.65
N ALA A 27 6.05 -18.09 2.40
CA ALA A 27 7.47 -18.41 2.56
C ALA A 27 7.89 -18.30 4.03
N ALA A 28 8.93 -19.04 4.43
CA ALA A 28 9.36 -19.12 5.82
C ALA A 28 9.68 -17.75 6.49
N ALA A 29 9.97 -16.72 5.69
CA ALA A 29 10.28 -15.35 6.16
C ALA A 29 9.18 -14.34 5.82
N THR A 30 8.04 -14.75 5.28
CA THR A 30 6.99 -13.84 4.84
C THR A 30 5.72 -14.08 5.67
N PRO A 31 5.09 -13.03 6.23
CA PRO A 31 3.81 -13.20 6.92
C PRO A 31 2.77 -13.79 5.96
N ALA A 32 1.95 -14.71 6.49
CA ALA A 32 0.91 -15.36 5.71
C ALA A 32 -0.09 -14.33 5.19
N ALA A 33 -0.31 -14.30 3.89
CA ALA A 33 -1.29 -13.44 3.26
C ALA A 33 -2.70 -13.78 3.74
N SER A 34 -3.51 -12.76 4.04
CA SER A 34 -4.86 -12.96 4.56
C SER A 34 -5.87 -12.01 3.93
N PHE A 35 -7.10 -12.50 3.80
CA PHE A 35 -8.28 -11.77 3.35
C PHE A 35 -9.27 -11.63 4.52
N VAL A 36 -9.81 -10.44 4.73
CA VAL A 36 -10.79 -10.17 5.78
C VAL A 36 -12.19 -10.11 5.16
N LEU A 37 -13.08 -10.99 5.61
CA LEU A 37 -14.48 -10.99 5.25
C LEU A 37 -15.31 -10.47 6.43
N VAL A 38 -15.95 -9.32 6.25
CA VAL A 38 -16.81 -8.72 7.28
C VAL A 38 -18.20 -9.37 7.20
N GLU A 39 -18.78 -9.39 5.99
CA GLU A 39 -20.09 -10.01 5.72
C GLU A 39 -20.16 -10.51 4.26
N GLY A 40 -21.11 -11.41 3.99
CA GLY A 40 -21.35 -11.95 2.64
C GLY A 40 -20.70 -13.29 2.39
N THR A 41 -20.68 -13.70 1.14
CA THR A 41 -20.20 -15.03 0.71
C THR A 41 -18.99 -14.87 -0.21
N VAL A 42 -17.96 -15.69 0.03
CA VAL A 42 -16.78 -15.80 -0.81
C VAL A 42 -16.56 -17.25 -1.23
N ALA A 43 -16.02 -17.45 -2.42
CA ALA A 43 -15.52 -18.73 -2.90
C ALA A 43 -14.00 -18.78 -2.69
N VAL A 44 -13.51 -19.83 -2.05
CA VAL A 44 -12.10 -20.00 -1.67
C VAL A 44 -11.58 -21.32 -2.21
N GLY A 45 -10.44 -21.28 -2.90
CA GLY A 45 -9.80 -22.48 -3.47
C GLY A 45 -8.48 -22.15 -4.17
N SER A 46 -7.81 -23.17 -4.71
CA SER A 46 -6.70 -22.94 -5.62
C SER A 46 -7.24 -22.44 -6.97
N PRO A 47 -6.40 -21.83 -7.84
CA PRO A 47 -6.82 -21.49 -9.21
C PRO A 47 -7.43 -22.67 -9.97
N THR A 48 -6.87 -23.88 -9.80
CA THR A 48 -7.39 -25.13 -10.41
C THR A 48 -8.78 -25.47 -9.86
N MET A 49 -8.98 -25.42 -8.54
CA MET A 49 -10.28 -25.65 -7.92
C MET A 49 -11.35 -24.68 -8.42
N HIS A 50 -10.99 -23.41 -8.66
CA HIS A 50 -11.89 -22.43 -9.26
C HIS A 50 -12.26 -22.80 -10.70
N ALA A 51 -11.29 -23.27 -11.50
CA ALA A 51 -11.52 -23.70 -12.89
C ALA A 51 -12.45 -24.93 -12.95
N GLU A 52 -12.33 -25.83 -11.97
CA GLU A 52 -13.12 -27.07 -11.86
C GLU A 52 -14.43 -26.87 -11.06
N HIS A 53 -14.75 -25.66 -10.62
CA HIS A 53 -15.93 -25.33 -9.79
C HIS A 53 -15.97 -26.10 -8.44
N GLN A 54 -14.82 -26.56 -7.96
CA GLN A 54 -14.63 -27.29 -6.69
C GLN A 54 -14.13 -26.35 -5.59
N VAL A 55 -14.87 -25.28 -5.29
CA VAL A 55 -14.45 -24.27 -4.32
C VAL A 55 -15.22 -24.39 -3.01
N LEU A 56 -14.55 -24.01 -1.91
CA LEU A 56 -15.20 -23.86 -0.62
C LEU A 56 -15.96 -22.53 -0.60
N GLN A 57 -17.26 -22.58 -0.37
CA GLN A 57 -18.05 -21.37 -0.10
C GLN A 57 -18.03 -21.05 1.38
N VAL A 58 -17.65 -19.83 1.70
CA VAL A 58 -17.60 -19.31 3.07
C VAL A 58 -18.56 -18.13 3.17
N THR A 59 -19.57 -18.26 4.02
CA THR A 59 -20.58 -17.21 4.26
C THR A 59 -20.42 -16.67 5.67
N VAL A 60 -20.34 -15.36 5.81
CA VAL A 60 -20.43 -14.64 7.07
C VAL A 60 -21.76 -13.90 7.05
N ALA A 61 -22.69 -14.32 7.94
CA ALA A 61 -23.95 -13.63 8.10
C ALA A 61 -23.71 -12.20 8.64
N PRO A 62 -24.51 -11.21 8.24
CA PRO A 62 -24.52 -9.92 8.92
C PRO A 62 -24.84 -10.18 10.39
N GLY A 63 -24.01 -9.68 11.31
CA GLY A 63 -24.29 -9.78 12.73
C GLY A 63 -25.60 -9.06 13.02
N GLU A 64 -26.56 -9.74 13.67
CA GLU A 64 -27.70 -9.03 14.24
C GLU A 64 -27.16 -7.98 15.20
N PRO A 65 -27.63 -6.72 15.13
CA PRO A 65 -27.27 -5.74 16.13
C PRO A 65 -27.73 -6.26 17.49
N ASP A 66 -26.78 -6.57 18.36
CA ASP A 66 -27.07 -7.02 19.72
C ASP A 66 -27.91 -5.93 20.45
N PRO A 67 -29.18 -6.20 20.84
CA PRO A 67 -30.01 -5.15 21.40
C PRO A 67 -29.67 -4.79 22.85
N ARG A 68 -28.61 -5.32 23.42
CA ARG A 68 -28.19 -4.98 24.79
C ARG A 68 -26.68 -4.81 24.93
N PRO A 69 -26.17 -3.58 25.03
CA PRO A 69 -24.84 -3.38 25.55
C PRO A 69 -24.86 -3.61 27.06
N GLY A 70 -24.63 -4.85 27.48
CA GLY A 70 -24.20 -5.10 28.86
C GLY A 70 -22.81 -4.49 29.07
N PRO A 71 -22.42 -4.08 30.30
CA PRO A 71 -21.08 -3.60 30.55
C PRO A 71 -20.08 -4.72 30.23
N LEU A 72 -19.39 -4.56 29.12
CA LEU A 72 -18.29 -5.44 28.74
C LEU A 72 -17.19 -5.29 29.80
N PRO A 73 -16.61 -6.41 30.29
CA PRO A 73 -15.38 -6.31 31.07
C PRO A 73 -14.36 -5.59 30.20
N ALA A 74 -13.58 -4.69 30.80
CA ALA A 74 -12.52 -3.92 30.16
C ALA A 74 -11.49 -4.90 29.52
N THR A 75 -11.82 -5.41 28.35
CA THR A 75 -10.89 -6.07 27.48
C THR A 75 -10.14 -4.96 26.79
N GLU A 76 -8.84 -5.02 26.86
CA GLU A 76 -7.89 -4.12 26.23
C GLU A 76 -8.45 -3.60 24.91
N GLU A 77 -8.65 -2.29 24.86
CA GLU A 77 -9.13 -1.59 23.67
C GLU A 77 -8.28 -2.02 22.48
N THR A 78 -8.85 -2.91 21.68
CA THR A 78 -8.40 -3.03 20.30
C THR A 78 -8.84 -1.74 19.65
N SER A 79 -8.01 -0.71 19.83
CA SER A 79 -8.16 0.57 19.16
C SER A 79 -8.37 0.26 17.69
N THR A 80 -9.60 0.44 17.23
CA THR A 80 -9.89 0.51 15.80
C THR A 80 -9.20 1.78 15.35
N VAL A 81 -7.91 1.66 15.01
CA VAL A 81 -7.15 2.76 14.43
C VAL A 81 -7.92 3.13 13.17
N GLY A 82 -8.60 4.26 13.21
CA GLY A 82 -9.30 4.80 12.05
C GLY A 82 -8.34 4.86 10.86
N PRO A 83 -8.86 4.85 9.62
CA PRO A 83 -8.01 4.95 8.45
C PRO A 83 -7.10 6.18 8.62
N TRP A 84 -5.80 5.93 8.62
CA TRP A 84 -4.83 7.01 8.70
C TRP A 84 -4.78 7.73 7.37
N GLU A 85 -5.13 9.00 7.38
CA GLU A 85 -4.98 9.86 6.21
C GLU A 85 -3.55 10.42 6.16
N ILE A 86 -2.91 10.23 5.03
CA ILE A 86 -1.58 10.77 4.76
C ILE A 86 -1.71 12.24 4.36
N ASP A 87 -0.88 13.09 4.95
CA ASP A 87 -0.82 14.51 4.57
C ASP A 87 -0.26 14.66 3.15
N THR A 88 -1.12 15.11 2.23
CA THR A 88 -0.81 15.23 0.80
C THR A 88 0.14 16.38 0.46
N GLU A 89 0.30 17.36 1.34
CA GLU A 89 1.19 18.52 1.13
C GLU A 89 2.63 18.26 1.54
N THR A 90 3.02 16.99 1.74
CA THR A 90 4.35 16.61 2.20
C THR A 90 5.20 15.97 1.12
N ARG A 91 6.54 16.10 1.24
CA ARG A 91 7.48 15.41 0.33
C ARG A 91 7.35 13.89 0.40
N TYR A 92 7.13 13.32 1.59
CA TYR A 92 7.01 11.88 1.73
C TYR A 92 5.74 11.34 1.06
N PHE A 93 4.67 12.14 0.98
CA PHE A 93 3.49 11.77 0.20
C PHE A 93 3.81 11.69 -1.30
N ALA A 94 4.48 12.71 -1.87
CA ALA A 94 4.90 12.69 -3.27
C ALA A 94 5.80 11.48 -3.59
N VAL A 95 6.71 11.12 -2.65
CA VAL A 95 7.55 9.92 -2.77
C VAL A 95 6.72 8.64 -2.73
N ALA A 96 5.74 8.55 -1.82
CA ALA A 96 4.84 7.41 -1.72
C ALA A 96 3.99 7.26 -2.99
N LEU A 97 3.44 8.37 -3.50
CA LEU A 97 2.63 8.40 -4.71
C LEU A 97 3.44 7.93 -5.94
N ALA A 98 4.68 8.45 -6.11
CA ALA A 98 5.56 8.03 -7.20
C ALA A 98 6.01 6.56 -7.08
N LEU A 99 6.20 6.04 -5.86
CA LEU A 99 6.52 4.63 -5.62
C LEU A 99 5.36 3.70 -6.03
N CYS A 100 4.13 4.14 -5.82
CA CYS A 100 2.92 3.34 -6.01
C CYS A 100 2.20 3.63 -7.32
N GLN A 101 2.67 4.58 -8.14
CA GLN A 101 1.97 5.09 -9.32
C GLN A 101 1.47 3.96 -10.23
N ASP A 102 2.37 3.08 -10.68
CA ASP A 102 2.01 1.99 -11.60
C ASP A 102 0.92 1.08 -11.04
N ARG A 103 0.94 0.85 -9.71
CA ARG A 103 -0.02 0.02 -9.02
C ARG A 103 -1.38 0.70 -8.84
N LEU A 104 -1.38 2.02 -8.65
CA LEU A 104 -2.61 2.83 -8.57
C LEU A 104 -3.27 2.97 -9.94
N GLU A 105 -2.48 3.12 -11.01
CA GLU A 105 -2.97 3.19 -12.39
C GLU A 105 -3.45 1.83 -12.90
N ASN A 106 -2.79 0.74 -12.50
CA ASN A 106 -3.13 -0.61 -12.91
C ASN A 106 -3.01 -1.62 -11.75
N PRO A 107 -4.04 -1.76 -10.91
CA PRO A 107 -4.02 -2.67 -9.75
C PRO A 107 -3.78 -4.15 -10.11
N ALA A 108 -4.06 -4.55 -11.35
CA ALA A 108 -3.83 -5.93 -11.82
C ALA A 108 -2.37 -6.18 -12.26
N ALA A 109 -1.60 -5.12 -12.48
CA ALA A 109 -0.20 -5.28 -12.86
C ALA A 109 0.64 -5.67 -11.63
N SER A 110 1.24 -6.84 -11.67
CA SER A 110 2.30 -7.24 -10.73
C SER A 110 3.63 -6.54 -11.10
N GLY A 111 3.59 -5.21 -11.20
CA GLY A 111 4.71 -4.41 -11.65
C GLY A 111 5.93 -4.51 -10.73
N ARG A 112 7.11 -4.44 -11.33
CA ARG A 112 8.36 -4.28 -10.59
C ARG A 112 8.33 -2.97 -9.80
N VAL A 113 8.63 -3.01 -8.52
CA VAL A 113 8.78 -1.80 -7.72
C VAL A 113 10.02 -1.02 -8.17
N PRO A 114 9.89 0.29 -8.46
CA PRO A 114 10.98 1.10 -8.97
C PRO A 114 12.15 1.18 -7.97
N THR A 115 13.37 1.27 -8.47
CA THR A 115 14.57 1.55 -7.67
C THR A 115 14.46 2.94 -7.02
N ALA A 116 15.33 3.26 -6.05
CA ALA A 116 15.34 4.59 -5.44
C ALA A 116 15.62 5.70 -6.48
N LYS A 117 16.50 5.43 -7.43
CA LYS A 117 16.82 6.34 -8.54
C LYS A 117 15.62 6.55 -9.46
N GLU A 118 14.95 5.49 -9.86
CA GLU A 118 13.72 5.54 -10.68
C GLU A 118 12.60 6.28 -9.95
N THR A 119 12.41 6.01 -8.64
CA THR A 119 11.46 6.73 -7.79
C THR A 119 11.80 8.21 -7.74
N THR A 120 13.09 8.59 -7.61
CA THR A 120 13.52 9.98 -7.61
C THR A 120 13.12 10.69 -8.90
N LEU A 121 13.41 10.07 -10.05
CA LEU A 121 13.03 10.64 -11.34
C LEU A 121 11.51 10.73 -11.52
N ALA A 122 10.77 9.75 -11.01
CA ALA A 122 9.31 9.75 -11.03
C ALA A 122 8.74 10.88 -10.15
N VAL A 123 9.24 11.07 -8.93
CA VAL A 123 8.84 12.19 -8.05
C VAL A 123 9.06 13.53 -8.74
N LEU A 124 10.25 13.77 -9.30
CA LEU A 124 10.57 15.04 -9.95
C LEU A 124 9.68 15.33 -11.17
N ARG A 125 9.26 14.30 -11.90
CA ARG A 125 8.29 14.43 -12.99
C ARG A 125 6.89 14.73 -12.46
N LEU A 126 6.47 13.97 -11.46
CA LEU A 126 5.16 14.09 -10.83
C LEU A 126 4.95 15.48 -10.21
N THR A 127 5.99 16.06 -9.61
CA THR A 127 5.95 17.36 -8.94
C THR A 127 6.41 18.52 -9.84
N HIS A 128 6.59 18.28 -11.13
CA HIS A 128 7.03 19.28 -12.12
C HIS A 128 8.34 19.99 -11.78
N CYS A 129 9.24 19.36 -10.99
CA CYS A 129 10.55 19.93 -10.65
C CYS A 129 11.53 19.90 -11.84
N HIS A 130 11.19 20.65 -12.89
CA HIS A 130 11.89 20.65 -14.18
C HIS A 130 13.33 21.12 -14.08
N HIS A 131 13.66 22.02 -13.15
CA HIS A 131 15.03 22.52 -12.93
C HIS A 131 15.98 21.40 -12.50
N HIS A 132 15.56 20.52 -11.55
CA HIS A 132 16.35 19.35 -11.15
C HIS A 132 16.47 18.34 -12.29
N LEU A 133 15.36 18.08 -13.00
CA LEU A 133 15.40 17.20 -14.17
C LEU A 133 16.34 17.71 -15.26
N GLY A 134 16.38 19.04 -15.49
CA GLY A 134 17.30 19.67 -16.42
C GLY A 134 18.76 19.46 -16.03
N ARG A 135 19.10 19.69 -14.76
CA ARG A 135 20.45 19.46 -14.22
C ARG A 135 20.89 18.01 -14.35
N ILE A 136 20.01 17.06 -13.98
CA ILE A 136 20.29 15.63 -14.09
C ILE A 136 20.50 15.21 -15.55
N ARG A 137 19.70 15.72 -16.49
CA ARG A 137 19.89 15.48 -17.93
C ARG A 137 21.18 16.05 -18.47
N ALA A 138 21.65 17.19 -17.90
CA ALA A 138 22.94 17.78 -18.21
C ALA A 138 24.14 17.03 -17.59
N GLY A 139 23.89 15.90 -16.90
CA GLY A 139 24.94 15.05 -16.33
C GLY A 139 25.30 15.35 -14.87
N ASP A 140 24.53 16.17 -14.14
CA ASP A 140 24.77 16.45 -12.72
C ASP A 140 24.44 15.23 -11.85
N ALA A 141 25.40 14.31 -11.79
CA ALA A 141 25.28 13.08 -10.98
C ALA A 141 25.22 13.38 -9.48
N ALA A 142 25.84 14.47 -9.02
CA ALA A 142 25.83 14.87 -7.61
C ALA A 142 24.41 15.24 -7.15
N THR A 143 23.71 16.04 -7.96
CA THR A 143 22.29 16.36 -7.71
C THR A 143 21.43 15.10 -7.68
N LEU A 144 21.57 14.18 -8.65
CA LEU A 144 20.83 12.93 -8.64
C LEU A 144 21.12 12.09 -7.40
N GLY A 145 22.39 11.97 -6.99
CA GLY A 145 22.79 11.22 -5.80
C GLY A 145 22.18 11.78 -4.52
N ARG A 146 22.22 13.11 -4.35
CA ARG A 146 21.65 13.82 -3.20
C ARG A 146 20.12 13.61 -3.10
N LEU A 147 19.41 13.80 -4.21
CA LEU A 147 17.95 13.62 -4.25
C LEU A 147 17.55 12.16 -4.05
N THR A 148 18.34 11.20 -4.59
CA THR A 148 18.09 9.78 -4.36
C THR A 148 18.22 9.42 -2.88
N LYS A 149 19.26 9.93 -2.19
CA LYS A 149 19.40 9.74 -0.75
C LYS A 149 18.21 10.30 0.04
N ARG A 150 17.73 11.48 -0.34
CA ARG A 150 16.55 12.09 0.28
C ARG A 150 15.29 11.23 0.08
N VAL A 151 15.05 10.74 -1.13
CA VAL A 151 13.94 9.81 -1.40
C VAL A 151 14.06 8.56 -0.52
N GLU A 152 15.25 8.00 -0.35
CA GLU A 152 15.46 6.87 0.57
C GLU A 152 15.13 7.23 2.03
N ASP A 153 15.49 8.42 2.48
CA ASP A 153 15.17 8.88 3.83
C ASP A 153 13.65 9.07 4.02
N HIS A 154 12.93 9.60 3.02
CA HIS A 154 11.47 9.63 3.03
C HIS A 154 10.85 8.23 3.06
N LEU A 155 11.40 7.26 2.32
CA LEU A 155 10.95 5.86 2.38
C LEU A 155 11.19 5.22 3.75
N LYS A 156 12.29 5.56 4.43
CA LYS A 156 12.53 5.13 5.82
C LYS A 156 11.52 5.78 6.76
N TYR A 157 11.26 7.08 6.59
CA TYR A 157 10.27 7.81 7.38
C TYR A 157 8.86 7.21 7.22
N LEU A 158 8.42 6.90 6.00
CA LEU A 158 7.13 6.25 5.74
C LEU A 158 7.01 4.90 6.46
N ARG A 159 8.08 4.08 6.47
CA ARG A 159 8.09 2.81 7.23
C ARG A 159 7.93 3.05 8.72
N LYS A 160 8.63 4.05 9.26
CA LYS A 160 8.51 4.44 10.65
C LYS A 160 7.07 4.91 10.95
N LEU A 161 6.52 5.77 10.11
CA LEU A 161 5.18 6.33 10.26
C LEU A 161 4.09 5.24 10.26
N LEU A 162 4.16 4.26 9.34
CA LEU A 162 3.26 3.10 9.32
C LEU A 162 3.35 2.29 10.62
N ARG A 163 4.56 2.14 11.18
CA ARG A 163 4.77 1.44 12.45
C ARG A 163 4.18 2.22 13.62
N ASP A 164 4.49 3.52 13.70
CA ASP A 164 4.06 4.40 14.80
C ASP A 164 2.53 4.56 14.82
N LYS A 165 1.89 4.48 13.65
CA LYS A 165 0.42 4.48 13.50
C LYS A 165 -0.23 3.11 13.69
N GLY A 166 0.54 2.08 14.04
CA GLY A 166 0.00 0.73 14.26
C GLY A 166 -0.56 0.06 13.00
N GLN A 167 -0.24 0.58 11.81
CA GLN A 167 -0.75 0.06 10.54
C GLN A 167 -0.02 -1.22 10.09
N LEU A 168 1.09 -1.57 10.73
CA LEU A 168 1.84 -2.77 10.41
C LEU A 168 1.42 -3.94 11.28
N PRO A 169 1.35 -5.16 10.71
CA PRO A 169 1.14 -6.36 11.49
C PRO A 169 2.23 -6.53 12.56
N ARG A 170 1.85 -7.08 13.73
CA ARG A 170 2.82 -7.39 14.80
C ARG A 170 3.91 -8.32 14.27
N GLY A 171 5.19 -8.01 14.56
CA GLY A 171 6.34 -8.83 14.16
C GLY A 171 6.95 -8.47 12.80
N VAL A 172 6.42 -7.47 12.09
CA VAL A 172 7.06 -6.95 10.86
C VAL A 172 8.10 -5.90 11.24
N GLU A 173 9.36 -6.33 11.40
CA GLU A 173 10.48 -5.41 11.74
C GLU A 173 11.04 -4.70 10.50
N HIS A 174 11.08 -5.41 9.37
CA HIS A 174 11.66 -4.90 8.13
C HIS A 174 10.65 -4.91 6.98
N LEU A 175 10.34 -3.73 6.47
CA LEU A 175 9.55 -3.55 5.27
C LEU A 175 10.47 -3.31 4.06
N SER A 176 10.43 -4.23 3.10
CA SER A 176 11.01 -4.00 1.78
C SER A 176 10.29 -2.84 1.08
N LYS A 177 10.85 -2.26 0.03
CA LYS A 177 10.13 -1.28 -0.79
C LYS A 177 8.86 -1.86 -1.41
N GLN A 178 8.92 -3.11 -1.81
CA GLN A 178 7.77 -3.82 -2.37
C GLN A 178 6.65 -3.97 -1.35
N SER A 179 6.98 -4.39 -0.13
CA SER A 179 6.01 -4.51 0.96
C SER A 179 5.44 -3.13 1.35
N LEU A 180 6.30 -2.09 1.38
CA LEU A 180 5.84 -0.72 1.64
C LEU A 180 4.81 -0.25 0.62
N ALA A 181 5.09 -0.40 -0.68
CA ALA A 181 4.17 -0.04 -1.74
C ALA A 181 2.85 -0.82 -1.66
N HIS A 182 2.93 -2.10 -1.30
CA HIS A 182 1.77 -2.96 -1.11
C HIS A 182 0.89 -2.47 0.06
N TYR A 183 1.49 -2.23 1.24
CA TYR A 183 0.75 -1.74 2.40
C TYR A 183 0.11 -0.37 2.17
N LEU A 184 0.81 0.56 1.50
CA LEU A 184 0.27 1.90 1.23
C LEU A 184 -1.01 1.85 0.38
N VAL A 185 -1.11 0.92 -0.56
CA VAL A 185 -2.28 0.75 -1.42
C VAL A 185 -3.34 -0.14 -0.76
N ASP A 186 -2.96 -1.27 -0.17
CA ASP A 186 -3.92 -2.23 0.40
C ASP A 186 -4.62 -1.69 1.66
N LEU A 187 -3.97 -0.82 2.41
CA LEU A 187 -4.57 -0.10 3.55
C LEU A 187 -5.31 1.17 3.12
N GLU A 188 -5.44 1.41 1.81
CA GLU A 188 -6.09 2.60 1.24
C GLU A 188 -5.48 3.93 1.72
N ILE A 189 -4.22 3.93 2.20
CA ILE A 189 -3.48 5.13 2.57
C ILE A 189 -3.19 5.95 1.30
N LEU A 190 -2.88 5.25 0.20
CA LEU A 190 -2.85 5.81 -1.15
C LEU A 190 -3.98 5.21 -1.97
N ARG A 191 -4.73 6.07 -2.63
CA ARG A 191 -5.90 5.73 -3.45
C ARG A 191 -5.70 6.24 -4.87
N PRO A 192 -6.40 5.67 -5.87
CA PRO A 192 -6.34 6.17 -7.26
C PRO A 192 -6.65 7.66 -7.40
N GLU A 193 -7.55 8.20 -6.54
CA GLU A 193 -7.93 9.62 -6.56
C GLU A 193 -6.73 10.55 -6.28
N HIS A 194 -5.74 10.08 -5.52
CA HIS A 194 -4.51 10.85 -5.28
C HIS A 194 -3.70 11.11 -6.54
N LEU A 195 -3.90 10.32 -7.61
CA LEU A 195 -3.25 10.57 -8.90
C LEU A 195 -3.76 11.85 -9.57
N GLU A 196 -4.96 12.33 -9.22
CA GLU A 196 -5.52 13.56 -9.75
C GLU A 196 -4.72 14.79 -9.30
N LEU A 197 -4.06 14.72 -8.13
CA LEU A 197 -3.21 15.79 -7.59
C LEU A 197 -2.07 16.18 -8.54
N ARG A 198 -1.62 15.26 -9.41
CA ARG A 198 -0.58 15.56 -10.42
C ARG A 198 -0.99 16.62 -11.43
N THR A 199 -2.27 16.94 -11.52
CA THR A 199 -2.82 17.99 -12.38
C THR A 199 -3.40 19.17 -11.59
N ASP A 200 -3.37 19.10 -10.25
CA ASP A 200 -3.82 20.20 -9.39
C ASP A 200 -2.73 21.27 -9.28
N PRO A 201 -2.98 22.51 -9.82
CA PRO A 201 -1.98 23.58 -9.79
C PRO A 201 -1.58 24.00 -8.38
N ARG A 202 -2.48 23.89 -7.40
CA ARG A 202 -2.21 24.28 -6.00
C ARG A 202 -1.24 23.28 -5.37
N TRP A 203 -1.54 22.00 -5.52
CA TRP A 203 -0.66 20.94 -5.03
C TRP A 203 0.72 21.00 -5.69
N LEU A 204 0.77 21.19 -7.01
CA LEU A 204 2.02 21.30 -7.75
C LEU A 204 2.86 22.48 -7.27
N ALA A 205 2.26 23.65 -7.01
CA ALA A 205 2.98 24.82 -6.49
C ALA A 205 3.59 24.54 -5.10
N VAL A 206 2.87 23.87 -4.20
CA VAL A 206 3.39 23.47 -2.89
C VAL A 206 4.55 22.48 -3.06
N GLN A 207 4.40 21.46 -3.90
CA GLN A 207 5.44 20.47 -4.14
C GLN A 207 6.68 21.08 -4.80
N GLU A 208 6.51 21.97 -5.78
CA GLU A 208 7.62 22.67 -6.42
C GLU A 208 8.43 23.45 -5.39
N GLN A 209 7.80 24.23 -4.52
CA GLN A 209 8.46 24.93 -3.42
C GLN A 209 9.20 23.99 -2.50
N LEU A 210 8.56 22.90 -2.06
CA LEU A 210 9.17 21.90 -1.18
C LEU A 210 10.44 21.28 -1.76
N TRP A 211 10.51 21.06 -3.08
CA TRP A 211 11.67 20.46 -3.74
C TRP A 211 12.69 21.50 -4.23
N TRP A 212 12.30 22.78 -4.27
CA TRP A 212 13.19 23.87 -4.70
C TRP A 212 14.19 24.28 -3.62
N ASP A 213 13.78 24.34 -2.36
CA ASP A 213 14.56 24.86 -1.22
C ASP A 213 15.77 23.96 -0.85
N GLU A 214 16.64 23.65 -1.85
CA GLU A 214 17.78 22.76 -1.68
C GLU A 214 19.07 23.23 -2.33
#